data_969e8d901e2e631a334236dea575b51e
#
_entry.id   969e8d901e2e631a334236dea575b51e
#
_cell.length_a   1.000
_cell.length_b   1.000
_cell.length_c   1.000
_cell.angle_alpha   90.00
_cell.angle_beta   90.00
_cell.angle_gamma   90.00
#
_symmetry.space_group_name_H-M   'P 1'
#
loop_
_entity.id
_entity.type
_entity.pdbx_description
1 polymer ?
#
loop_
_entity_poly.entity_id
_entity_poly.type
_entity_poly.pdbx_seq_one_letter_code
_entity_poly.pdbx_strand_id
1 'polypeptide(L)'
;MAGPEDPLPNWGTGRVNLLGDAAHPMYPFGSNGGTQAIIDGRMLAWELARADDPVAGLAAYEDACRERMNALVLSNRQGGPEQVLQLVEQRAPNGFTRIEDVMTNDELDSIAMQYRKTAGFEAEALNTQPSWEVAKPA
;
A
#
# COMPACT_ATOMS: atom_id res chain seq x y z
N MET A 1 2.47 24.32 0.94
CA MET A 1 3.15 23.45 -0.03
C MET A 1 3.15 22.06 0.54
N ALA A 2 2.68 21.06 -0.21
CA ALA A 2 2.80 19.66 0.20
C ALA A 2 4.28 19.29 0.30
N GLY A 3 4.67 18.55 1.35
CA GLY A 3 6.03 18.04 1.48
C GLY A 3 6.30 16.95 0.43
N PRO A 4 7.57 16.58 0.17
CA PRO A 4 7.92 15.53 -0.79
C PRO A 4 7.33 14.17 -0.44
N GLU A 5 6.80 14.02 0.75
CA GLU A 5 6.21 12.81 1.30
C GLU A 5 4.69 12.87 1.38
N ASP A 6 4.06 13.98 0.95
CA ASP A 6 2.61 14.06 0.95
C ASP A 6 2.02 13.28 -0.21
N PRO A 7 0.92 12.54 0.03
CA PRO A 7 0.23 11.87 -1.06
C PRO A 7 -0.13 12.83 -2.19
N LEU A 8 0.13 12.41 -3.41
CA LEU A 8 -0.17 13.23 -4.58
C LEU A 8 -1.69 13.36 -4.76
N PRO A 9 -2.20 14.57 -5.04
CA PRO A 9 -3.62 14.77 -5.28
C PRO A 9 -4.11 14.12 -6.58
N ASN A 10 -3.21 14.01 -7.57
CA ASN A 10 -3.45 13.37 -8.87
C ASN A 10 -2.17 12.66 -9.30
N TRP A 11 -2.31 11.55 -10.01
CA TRP A 11 -1.19 10.80 -10.57
C TRP A 11 -0.97 11.06 -12.05
N GLY A 12 -2.00 11.53 -12.75
CA GLY A 12 -1.93 11.68 -14.17
C GLY A 12 -2.60 12.92 -14.76
N THR A 13 -2.32 13.12 -16.04
CA THR A 13 -3.00 14.10 -16.88
C THR A 13 -2.99 13.65 -18.33
N GLY A 14 -4.16 13.56 -18.95
CA GLY A 14 -4.32 13.11 -20.33
C GLY A 14 -3.72 11.72 -20.55
N ARG A 15 -2.68 11.63 -21.37
CA ARG A 15 -2.02 10.38 -21.76
C ARG A 15 -0.80 10.00 -20.89
N VAL A 16 -0.58 10.70 -19.81
CA VAL A 16 0.56 10.46 -18.89
C VAL A 16 0.02 10.15 -17.52
N ASN A 17 0.51 9.09 -16.90
CA ASN A 17 0.19 8.70 -15.53
C ASN A 17 1.44 8.19 -14.81
N LEU A 18 1.47 8.37 -13.50
CA LEU A 18 2.51 7.86 -12.62
C LEU A 18 2.16 6.44 -12.16
N LEU A 19 3.17 5.66 -11.79
CA LEU A 19 3.04 4.29 -11.32
C LEU A 19 4.13 3.99 -10.28
N GLY A 20 3.81 3.16 -9.29
CA GLY A 20 4.75 2.73 -8.27
C GLY A 20 5.32 3.90 -7.47
N ASP A 21 6.62 3.88 -7.21
CA ASP A 21 7.30 4.90 -6.39
C ASP A 21 7.14 6.34 -6.93
N ALA A 22 6.91 6.49 -8.23
CA ALA A 22 6.64 7.81 -8.80
C ALA A 22 5.26 8.36 -8.41
N ALA A 23 4.28 7.49 -8.20
CA ALA A 23 2.91 7.84 -7.80
C ALA A 23 2.75 7.92 -6.28
N HIS A 24 3.38 6.99 -5.55
CA HIS A 24 3.22 6.84 -4.12
C HIS A 24 4.57 6.49 -3.43
N PRO A 25 5.52 7.44 -3.40
CA PRO A 25 6.77 7.24 -2.69
C PRO A 25 6.47 6.97 -1.21
N MET A 26 7.06 5.91 -0.67
CA MET A 26 6.82 5.52 0.71
C MET A 26 8.11 5.12 1.42
N TYR A 27 8.13 5.28 2.73
CA TYR A 27 9.21 4.74 3.54
C TYR A 27 9.26 3.20 3.42
N PRO A 28 10.44 2.58 3.60
CA PRO A 28 10.61 1.13 3.44
C PRO A 28 9.93 0.30 4.55
N PHE A 29 9.21 0.94 5.46
CA PHE A 29 8.44 0.28 6.51
C PHE A 29 7.42 -0.71 5.92
N GLY A 30 7.41 -1.92 6.44
CA GLY A 30 6.54 -2.99 5.96
C GLY A 30 6.95 -3.60 4.60
N SER A 31 8.04 -3.14 3.98
CA SER A 31 8.63 -3.69 2.74
C SER A 31 7.64 -3.85 1.57
N ASN A 32 6.69 -2.94 1.41
CA ASN A 32 5.57 -3.10 0.47
C ASN A 32 5.71 -2.37 -0.86
N GLY A 33 6.64 -1.40 -0.99
CA GLY A 33 6.72 -0.55 -2.19
C GLY A 33 6.79 -1.34 -3.49
N GLY A 34 7.72 -2.29 -3.59
CA GLY A 34 7.86 -3.13 -4.77
C GLY A 34 6.62 -3.99 -5.08
N THR A 35 5.97 -4.55 -4.06
CA THR A 35 4.74 -5.34 -4.22
C THR A 35 3.61 -4.46 -4.74
N GLN A 36 3.44 -3.26 -4.19
CA GLN A 36 2.40 -2.33 -4.65
C GLN A 36 2.66 -1.87 -6.08
N ALA A 37 3.90 -1.62 -6.47
CA ALA A 37 4.25 -1.28 -7.86
C ALA A 37 3.89 -2.41 -8.86
N ILE A 38 4.04 -3.68 -8.46
CA ILE A 38 3.62 -4.83 -9.26
C ILE A 38 2.09 -4.88 -9.38
N ILE A 39 1.38 -4.64 -8.28
CA ILE A 39 -0.09 -4.57 -8.25
C ILE A 39 -0.59 -3.44 -9.14
N ASP A 40 0.03 -2.26 -9.08
CA ASP A 40 -0.29 -1.12 -9.94
C ASP A 40 -0.15 -1.49 -11.42
N GLY A 41 0.96 -2.11 -11.81
CA GLY A 41 1.16 -2.55 -13.20
C GLY A 41 0.07 -3.53 -13.66
N ARG A 42 -0.36 -4.40 -12.77
CA ARG A 42 -1.46 -5.35 -13.06
C ARG A 42 -2.80 -4.65 -13.21
N MET A 43 -3.11 -3.71 -12.31
CA MET A 43 -4.34 -2.93 -12.36
C MET A 43 -4.38 -2.02 -13.59
N LEU A 44 -3.27 -1.36 -13.88
CA LEU A 44 -3.13 -0.52 -15.08
C LEU A 44 -3.41 -1.33 -16.36
N ALA A 45 -2.81 -2.51 -16.49
CA ALA A 45 -3.05 -3.39 -17.64
C ALA A 45 -4.53 -3.81 -17.73
N TRP A 46 -5.15 -4.11 -16.60
CA TRP A 46 -6.57 -4.47 -16.52
C TRP A 46 -7.48 -3.33 -16.97
N GLU A 47 -7.28 -2.12 -16.46
CA GLU A 47 -8.12 -0.97 -16.79
C GLU A 47 -7.92 -0.52 -18.25
N LEU A 48 -6.69 -0.52 -18.76
CA LEU A 48 -6.41 -0.22 -20.16
C LEU A 48 -7.04 -1.23 -21.12
N ALA A 49 -7.09 -2.51 -20.76
CA ALA A 49 -7.68 -3.56 -21.59
C ALA A 49 -9.22 -3.48 -21.68
N ARG A 50 -9.87 -2.80 -20.74
CA ARG A 50 -11.33 -2.69 -20.62
C ARG A 50 -11.88 -1.36 -21.09
N ALA A 51 -11.03 -0.34 -21.16
CA ALA A 51 -11.43 1.01 -21.53
C ALA A 51 -11.58 1.15 -23.06
N ASP A 52 -12.52 1.99 -23.47
CA ASP A 52 -12.73 2.31 -24.89
C ASP A 52 -11.58 3.17 -25.47
N ASP A 53 -10.90 3.94 -24.61
CA ASP A 53 -9.73 4.70 -24.98
C ASP A 53 -8.69 4.74 -23.83
N PRO A 54 -7.39 4.94 -24.16
CA PRO A 54 -6.32 4.89 -23.16
C PRO A 54 -6.43 5.96 -22.07
N VAL A 55 -7.02 7.13 -22.33
CA VAL A 55 -7.16 8.20 -21.33
C VAL A 55 -8.16 7.79 -20.27
N ALA A 56 -9.28 7.18 -20.68
CA ALA A 56 -10.26 6.64 -19.77
C ALA A 56 -9.67 5.50 -18.92
N GLY A 57 -8.86 4.60 -19.53
CA GLY A 57 -8.19 3.53 -18.80
C GLY A 57 -7.18 4.03 -17.77
N LEU A 58 -6.42 5.07 -18.08
CA LEU A 58 -5.50 5.70 -17.13
C LEU A 58 -6.24 6.35 -15.96
N ALA A 59 -7.35 7.03 -16.23
CA ALA A 59 -8.18 7.62 -15.18
C ALA A 59 -8.79 6.54 -14.26
N ALA A 60 -9.31 5.46 -14.83
CA ALA A 60 -9.88 4.34 -14.08
C ALA A 60 -8.82 3.66 -13.19
N TYR A 61 -7.59 3.47 -13.68
CA TYR A 61 -6.48 2.98 -12.89
C TYR A 61 -6.18 3.88 -11.67
N GLU A 62 -6.07 5.20 -11.90
CA GLU A 62 -5.83 6.14 -10.81
C GLU A 62 -6.94 6.11 -9.77
N ASP A 63 -8.20 6.13 -10.19
CA ASP A 63 -9.36 6.08 -9.30
C ASP A 63 -9.39 4.79 -8.46
N ALA A 64 -9.01 3.66 -9.05
CA ALA A 64 -8.98 2.38 -8.37
C ALA A 64 -7.85 2.26 -7.32
N CYS A 65 -6.71 2.94 -7.55
CA CYS A 65 -5.49 2.74 -6.74
C CYS A 65 -5.20 3.88 -5.77
N ARG A 66 -5.43 5.14 -6.15
CA ARG A 66 -4.90 6.32 -5.46
C ARG A 66 -5.32 6.43 -4.01
N GLU A 67 -6.60 6.25 -3.70
CA GLU A 67 -7.08 6.41 -2.32
C GLU A 67 -6.43 5.39 -1.37
N ARG A 68 -6.37 4.12 -1.79
CA ARG A 68 -5.74 3.05 -1.02
C ARG A 68 -4.25 3.28 -0.84
N MET A 69 -3.55 3.72 -1.89
CA MET A 69 -2.12 4.01 -1.82
C MET A 69 -1.82 5.21 -0.94
N ASN A 70 -2.63 6.26 -0.99
CA ASN A 70 -2.51 7.41 -0.10
C ASN A 70 -2.63 7.00 1.38
N ALA A 71 -3.59 6.12 1.70
CA ALA A 71 -3.74 5.58 3.05
C ALA A 71 -2.50 4.77 3.48
N LEU A 72 -1.93 3.97 2.57
CA LEU A 72 -0.72 3.19 2.85
C LEU A 72 0.51 4.08 3.06
N VAL A 73 0.71 5.10 2.23
CA VAL A 73 1.79 6.09 2.39
C VAL A 73 1.70 6.77 3.76
N LEU A 74 0.50 7.20 4.17
CA LEU A 74 0.29 7.82 5.47
C LEU A 74 0.52 6.86 6.65
N SER A 75 0.13 5.59 6.49
CA SER A 75 0.40 4.54 7.48
C SER A 75 1.90 4.29 7.64
N ASN A 76 2.65 4.27 6.54
CA ASN A 76 4.09 4.09 6.56
C ASN A 76 4.83 5.28 7.22
N ARG A 77 4.31 6.49 7.14
CA ARG A 77 4.85 7.65 7.90
C ARG A 77 4.80 7.45 9.41
N GLN A 78 3.81 6.70 9.89
CA GLN A 78 3.65 6.37 11.31
C GLN A 78 4.49 5.15 11.72
N GLY A 79 5.37 4.66 10.83
CA GLY A 79 6.23 3.52 11.08
C GLY A 79 5.68 2.17 10.60
N GLY A 80 4.47 2.14 10.03
CA GLY A 80 3.88 0.88 9.56
C GLY A 80 3.89 -0.21 10.65
N PRO A 81 4.24 -1.46 10.33
CA PRO A 81 4.34 -2.53 11.32
C PRO A 81 5.54 -2.35 12.27
N GLU A 82 6.55 -1.55 11.91
CA GLU A 82 7.72 -1.23 12.72
C GLU A 82 7.42 -0.31 13.90
N GLN A 83 6.18 0.18 14.05
CA GLN A 83 5.69 0.84 15.28
C GLN A 83 5.97 -0.01 16.54
N VAL A 84 6.01 -1.34 16.39
CA VAL A 84 6.40 -2.27 17.47
C VAL A 84 7.75 -1.89 18.05
N LEU A 85 8.73 -1.53 17.22
CA LEU A 85 10.08 -1.17 17.67
C LEU A 85 10.07 0.09 18.55
N GLN A 86 9.28 1.09 18.17
CA GLN A 86 9.15 2.32 18.94
C GLN A 86 8.46 2.07 20.28
N LEU A 87 7.43 1.23 20.29
CA LEU A 87 6.73 0.86 21.53
C LEU A 87 7.63 0.07 22.46
N VAL A 88 8.43 -0.85 21.93
CA VAL A 88 9.39 -1.62 22.71
C VAL A 88 10.46 -0.72 23.29
N GLU A 89 11.03 0.21 22.52
CA GLU A 89 12.02 1.17 23.02
C GLU A 89 11.46 2.06 24.15
N GLN A 90 10.22 2.51 24.01
CA GLN A 90 9.57 3.32 25.04
C GLN A 90 9.28 2.55 26.33
N ARG A 91 8.87 1.28 26.22
CA ARG A 91 8.47 0.45 27.38
C ARG A 91 9.65 -0.24 28.06
N ALA A 92 10.70 -0.54 27.31
CA ALA A 92 11.88 -1.26 27.78
C ALA A 92 13.19 -0.63 27.29
N PRO A 93 13.48 0.67 27.62
CA PRO A 93 14.65 1.39 27.12
C PRO A 93 15.99 0.77 27.56
N ASN A 94 15.99 -0.07 28.60
CA ASN A 94 17.18 -0.77 29.09
C ASN A 94 17.30 -2.21 28.57
N GLY A 95 16.46 -2.58 27.60
CA GLY A 95 16.39 -3.94 27.06
C GLY A 95 15.41 -4.85 27.79
N PHE A 96 15.19 -6.03 27.25
CA PHE A 96 14.29 -7.03 27.77
C PHE A 96 14.83 -8.44 27.43
N THR A 97 14.34 -9.46 28.14
CA THR A 97 14.71 -10.84 27.88
C THR A 97 13.68 -11.56 27.00
N ARG A 98 12.40 -11.24 27.21
CA ARG A 98 11.29 -11.83 26.46
C ARG A 98 10.34 -10.72 26.02
N ILE A 99 9.89 -10.79 24.79
CA ILE A 99 8.97 -9.78 24.22
C ILE A 99 7.64 -9.72 24.96
N GLU A 100 7.19 -10.85 25.51
CA GLU A 100 5.95 -10.96 26.25
C GLU A 100 5.95 -10.16 27.56
N ASP A 101 7.15 -9.83 28.08
CA ASP A 101 7.31 -8.96 29.26
C ASP A 101 7.07 -7.48 28.91
N VAL A 102 7.11 -7.13 27.62
CA VAL A 102 6.99 -5.75 27.11
C VAL A 102 5.68 -5.51 26.37
N MET A 103 5.24 -6.47 25.58
CA MET A 103 4.03 -6.42 24.77
C MET A 103 3.31 -7.77 24.79
N THR A 104 2.00 -7.71 24.78
CA THR A 104 1.18 -8.92 24.65
C THR A 104 1.13 -9.40 23.20
N ASN A 105 0.86 -10.70 22.99
CA ASN A 105 0.65 -11.23 21.64
C ASN A 105 -0.54 -10.56 20.95
N ASP A 106 -1.60 -10.23 21.67
CA ASP A 106 -2.77 -9.53 21.12
C ASP A 106 -2.41 -8.13 20.61
N GLU A 107 -1.51 -7.41 21.29
CA GLU A 107 -1.03 -6.10 20.78
C GLU A 107 -0.20 -6.26 19.50
N LEU A 108 0.69 -7.24 19.46
CA LEU A 108 1.51 -7.54 18.29
C LEU A 108 0.64 -7.94 17.09
N ASP A 109 -0.32 -8.83 17.31
CA ASP A 109 -1.25 -9.29 16.27
C ASP A 109 -2.16 -8.16 15.79
N SER A 110 -2.61 -7.28 16.68
CA SER A 110 -3.43 -6.12 16.32
C SER A 110 -2.69 -5.17 15.38
N ILE A 111 -1.43 -4.82 15.68
CA ILE A 111 -0.61 -3.97 14.83
C ILE A 111 -0.39 -4.63 13.46
N ALA A 112 -0.05 -5.92 13.44
CA ALA A 112 0.18 -6.67 12.21
C ALA A 112 -1.09 -6.76 11.34
N MET A 113 -2.24 -7.05 11.95
CA MET A 113 -3.53 -7.13 11.25
C MET A 113 -3.96 -5.79 10.67
N GLN A 114 -3.84 -4.71 11.44
CA GLN A 114 -4.18 -3.38 10.96
C GLN A 114 -3.35 -3.00 9.74
N TYR A 115 -2.06 -3.27 9.78
CA TYR A 115 -1.18 -2.99 8.64
C TYR A 115 -1.52 -3.85 7.41
N ARG A 116 -1.76 -5.16 7.58
CA ARG A 116 -2.17 -6.05 6.49
C ARG A 116 -3.45 -5.55 5.81
N LYS A 117 -4.42 -5.07 6.59
CA LYS A 117 -5.66 -4.49 6.09
C LYS A 117 -5.40 -3.26 5.24
N THR A 118 -4.62 -2.31 5.75
CA THR A 118 -4.26 -1.09 5.00
C THR A 118 -3.48 -1.40 3.73
N ALA A 119 -2.58 -2.39 3.77
CA ALA A 119 -1.80 -2.83 2.61
C ALA A 119 -2.59 -3.69 1.60
N GLY A 120 -3.81 -4.13 1.96
CA GLY A 120 -4.64 -4.97 1.10
C GLY A 120 -4.22 -6.43 1.07
N PHE A 121 -3.59 -6.95 2.13
CA PHE A 121 -3.08 -8.32 2.23
C PHE A 121 -3.91 -9.21 3.16
N GLU A 122 -5.17 -8.87 3.37
CA GLU A 122 -6.09 -9.78 4.07
C GLU A 122 -6.42 -10.98 3.18
N ALA A 123 -6.22 -12.18 3.73
CA ALA A 123 -6.41 -13.42 2.98
C ALA A 123 -7.84 -13.57 2.41
N GLU A 124 -8.84 -13.16 3.18
CA GLU A 124 -10.24 -13.20 2.74
C GLU A 124 -10.48 -12.25 1.57
N ALA A 125 -9.99 -11.00 1.66
CA ALA A 125 -10.10 -10.02 0.59
C ALA A 125 -9.38 -10.51 -0.68
N LEU A 126 -8.16 -11.06 -0.56
CA LEU A 126 -7.41 -11.58 -1.70
C LEU A 126 -8.09 -12.76 -2.38
N ASN A 127 -8.76 -13.62 -1.61
CA ASN A 127 -9.45 -14.80 -2.15
C ASN A 127 -10.82 -14.48 -2.78
N THR A 128 -11.41 -13.34 -2.45
CA THR A 128 -12.75 -12.92 -2.93
C THR A 128 -12.69 -11.84 -4.01
N GLN A 129 -11.55 -11.18 -4.18
CA GLN A 129 -11.39 -10.16 -5.23
C GLN A 129 -11.49 -10.76 -6.62
N PRO A 130 -12.06 -10.02 -7.59
CA PRO A 130 -12.05 -10.43 -8.98
C PRO A 130 -10.62 -10.65 -9.48
N SER A 131 -10.42 -11.67 -10.34
CA SER A 131 -9.15 -11.83 -11.03
C SER A 131 -8.94 -10.69 -12.03
N TRP A 132 -7.79 -10.03 -11.97
CA TRP A 132 -7.41 -9.02 -12.97
C TRP A 132 -6.75 -9.68 -14.18
N GLU A 133 -7.41 -10.67 -14.75
CA GLU A 133 -6.94 -11.34 -15.94
C GLU A 133 -7.28 -10.52 -17.18
N VAL A 134 -6.26 -10.19 -17.95
CA VAL A 134 -6.41 -9.59 -19.26
C VAL A 134 -6.55 -10.74 -20.27
N ALA A 135 -7.64 -10.75 -21.02
CA ALA A 135 -7.82 -11.74 -22.08
C ALA A 135 -6.65 -11.64 -23.07
N LYS A 136 -6.10 -12.80 -23.47
CA LYS A 136 -5.10 -12.82 -24.55
C LYS A 136 -5.76 -12.29 -25.82
N PRO A 137 -5.10 -11.39 -26.55
CA PRO A 137 -5.57 -11.02 -27.87
C PRO A 137 -5.63 -12.29 -28.74
N ALA A 138 -6.71 -12.41 -29.49
CA ALA A 138 -6.93 -13.51 -30.43
C ALA A 138 -5.90 -13.50 -31.56
#